data_8cf73aab583d815726784f86a2927f74
#
_entry.id   8cf73aab583d815726784f86a2927f74
#
_cell.length_a   1.000
_cell.length_b   1.000
_cell.length_c   1.000
_cell.angle_alpha   90.00
_cell.angle_beta   90.00
_cell.angle_gamma   90.00
#
_symmetry.space_group_name_H-M   'P 1'
#
loop_
_entity.id
_entity.type
_entity.pdbx_description
1 polymer ?
#
loop_
_entity_poly.entity_id
_entity_poly.type
_entity_poly.pdbx_seq_one_letter_code
_entity_poly.pdbx_strand_id
1 'polypeptide(L)'
;MRLPSEHHWWVYLPAVIAGFALMAPPLIFGEKKQAVVLVMRFMIGFLTVAFVLFAYLIHSIWEIAFLLGIFFIGFNVLEATLPNLVSRIAPAADRGLALGVYNTTQNIGLFVGGALGGAISQHFGPEAVFFVCAFAMLIWFASSFGLQEPARPNREPGEVIK
;
A
#
# COMPACT_ATOMS: atom_id res chain seq x y z
N MET A 1 23.94 -6.36 -17.82
CA MET A 1 23.25 -5.94 -19.07
C MET A 1 22.38 -4.74 -18.73
N ARG A 2 22.69 -3.55 -19.27
CA ARG A 2 21.84 -2.36 -19.15
C ARG A 2 20.86 -2.43 -20.31
N LEU A 3 19.59 -2.68 -20.02
CA LEU A 3 18.53 -2.52 -21.03
C LEU A 3 18.48 -1.02 -21.42
N PRO A 4 18.39 -0.68 -22.72
CA PRO A 4 18.12 0.69 -23.13
C PRO A 4 16.85 1.20 -22.45
N SER A 5 16.84 2.48 -22.04
CA SER A 5 15.72 3.11 -21.35
C SER A 5 14.37 2.96 -22.06
N GLU A 6 14.40 2.79 -23.38
CA GLU A 6 13.23 2.60 -24.25
C GLU A 6 12.49 1.27 -24.03
N HIS A 7 13.10 0.29 -23.35
CA HIS A 7 12.50 -1.04 -23.13
C HIS A 7 12.11 -1.29 -21.66
N HIS A 8 12.29 -0.34 -20.76
CA HIS A 8 11.93 -0.50 -19.35
C HIS A 8 10.43 -0.73 -19.15
N TRP A 9 9.57 -0.23 -20.02
CA TRP A 9 8.11 -0.43 -19.96
C TRP A 9 7.68 -1.90 -20.07
N TRP A 10 8.48 -2.76 -20.76
CA TRP A 10 8.24 -4.19 -20.83
C TRP A 10 8.33 -4.89 -19.47
N VAL A 11 9.04 -4.30 -18.53
CA VAL A 11 9.19 -4.81 -17.16
C VAL A 11 8.13 -4.21 -16.24
N TYR A 12 7.93 -2.89 -16.32
CA TYR A 12 7.00 -2.21 -15.43
C TYR A 12 5.54 -2.50 -15.74
N LEU A 13 5.16 -2.55 -17.00
CA LEU A 13 3.76 -2.74 -17.40
C LEU A 13 3.19 -4.10 -16.94
N PRO A 14 3.85 -5.24 -17.13
CA PRO A 14 3.39 -6.52 -16.60
C PRO A 14 3.33 -6.54 -15.07
N ALA A 15 4.30 -5.93 -14.38
CA ALA A 15 4.32 -5.88 -12.93
C ALA A 15 3.12 -5.09 -12.37
N VAL A 16 2.78 -3.96 -12.98
CA VAL A 16 1.62 -3.15 -12.61
C VAL A 16 0.32 -3.90 -12.88
N ILE A 17 0.17 -4.50 -14.07
CA ILE A 17 -1.04 -5.27 -14.44
C ILE A 17 -1.21 -6.47 -13.49
N ALA A 18 -0.14 -7.21 -13.19
CA ALA A 18 -0.18 -8.31 -12.25
C ALA A 18 -0.56 -7.83 -10.84
N GLY A 19 -0.03 -6.67 -10.40
CA GLY A 19 -0.37 -6.04 -9.12
C GLY A 19 -1.87 -5.75 -9.02
N PHE A 20 -2.47 -5.19 -10.08
CA PHE A 20 -3.92 -4.94 -10.13
C PHE A 20 -4.75 -6.24 -10.14
N ALA A 21 -4.36 -7.23 -10.92
CA ALA A 21 -5.08 -8.50 -10.99
C ALA A 21 -5.04 -9.26 -9.66
N LEU A 22 -3.88 -9.26 -9.00
CA LEU A 22 -3.65 -9.99 -7.76
C LEU A 22 -4.14 -9.26 -6.49
N MET A 23 -4.56 -7.99 -6.58
CA MET A 23 -5.16 -7.30 -5.43
C MET A 23 -6.57 -7.78 -5.11
N ALA A 24 -7.30 -8.31 -6.09
CA ALA A 24 -8.71 -8.68 -5.92
C ALA A 24 -8.95 -9.79 -4.87
N PRO A 25 -8.19 -10.91 -4.83
CA PRO A 25 -8.41 -11.95 -3.84
C PRO A 25 -8.30 -11.49 -2.37
N PRO A 26 -7.27 -10.74 -1.93
CA PRO A 26 -7.20 -10.23 -0.57
C PRO A 26 -8.35 -9.29 -0.21
N LEU A 27 -8.76 -8.41 -1.14
CA LEU A 27 -9.87 -7.48 -0.92
C LEU A 27 -11.20 -8.23 -0.75
N ILE A 28 -11.49 -9.18 -1.64
CA ILE A 28 -12.69 -10.01 -1.56
C ILE A 28 -12.71 -10.83 -0.26
N PHE A 29 -11.57 -11.38 0.14
CA PHE A 29 -11.44 -12.10 1.40
C PHE A 29 -11.73 -11.20 2.60
N GLY A 30 -11.10 -10.02 2.67
CA GLY A 30 -11.29 -9.03 3.73
C GLY A 30 -12.76 -8.63 3.88
N GLU A 31 -13.42 -8.36 2.75
CA GLU A 31 -14.84 -7.98 2.73
C GLU A 31 -15.77 -9.13 3.16
N LYS A 32 -15.60 -10.32 2.61
CA LYS A 32 -16.43 -11.48 2.91
C LYS A 32 -16.30 -11.94 4.36
N LYS A 33 -15.07 -11.93 4.89
CA LYS A 33 -14.76 -12.42 6.25
C LYS A 33 -14.86 -11.34 7.33
N GLN A 34 -15.17 -10.08 6.96
CA GLN A 34 -15.12 -8.94 7.89
C GLN A 34 -13.73 -8.83 8.58
N ALA A 35 -12.70 -8.99 7.80
CA ALA A 35 -11.31 -9.04 8.25
C ALA A 35 -10.47 -8.00 7.49
N VAL A 36 -11.02 -6.80 7.27
CA VAL A 36 -10.37 -5.74 6.49
C VAL A 36 -9.11 -5.24 7.20
N VAL A 37 -9.16 -5.07 8.52
CA VAL A 37 -8.01 -4.69 9.34
C VAL A 37 -6.95 -5.79 9.36
N LEU A 38 -7.36 -7.07 9.37
CA LEU A 38 -6.44 -8.20 9.28
C LEU A 38 -5.69 -8.20 7.94
N VAL A 39 -6.41 -8.01 6.82
CA VAL A 39 -5.82 -7.89 5.48
C VAL A 39 -4.84 -6.71 5.42
N MET A 40 -5.24 -5.56 5.96
CA MET A 40 -4.36 -4.38 6.06
C MET A 40 -3.06 -4.71 6.81
N ARG A 41 -3.14 -5.31 7.99
CA ARG A 41 -1.96 -5.72 8.78
C ARG A 41 -1.06 -6.68 8.01
N PHE A 42 -1.67 -7.69 7.39
CA PHE A 42 -0.91 -8.65 6.59
C PHE A 42 -0.17 -7.95 5.45
N MET A 43 -0.81 -7.01 4.75
CA MET A 43 -0.19 -6.28 3.66
C MET A 43 0.90 -5.32 4.13
N ILE A 44 0.74 -4.68 5.29
CA ILE A 44 1.81 -3.85 5.89
C ILE A 44 3.04 -4.72 6.19
N GLY A 45 2.86 -5.87 6.84
CA GLY A 45 3.94 -6.83 7.11
C GLY A 45 4.59 -7.34 5.82
N PHE A 46 3.78 -7.68 4.82
CA PHE A 46 4.24 -8.11 3.50
C PHE A 46 5.11 -7.05 2.81
N LEU A 47 4.68 -5.78 2.81
CA LEU A 47 5.48 -4.67 2.27
C LEU A 47 6.74 -4.39 3.08
N THR A 48 6.70 -4.57 4.40
CA THR A 48 7.91 -4.47 5.23
C THR A 48 8.98 -5.46 4.76
N VAL A 49 8.59 -6.71 4.55
CA VAL A 49 9.49 -7.74 4.00
C VAL A 49 9.97 -7.36 2.61
N ALA A 50 9.08 -6.88 1.74
CA ALA A 50 9.44 -6.44 0.40
C ALA A 50 10.51 -5.33 0.42
N PHE A 51 10.39 -4.31 1.29
CA PHE A 51 11.40 -3.26 1.42
C PHE A 51 12.74 -3.78 1.92
N VAL A 52 12.74 -4.73 2.86
CA VAL A 52 13.98 -5.39 3.30
C VAL A 52 14.62 -6.16 2.14
N LEU A 53 13.83 -6.89 1.36
CA LEU A 53 14.34 -7.60 0.18
C LEU A 53 14.89 -6.65 -0.88
N PHE A 54 14.24 -5.51 -1.12
CA PHE A 54 14.78 -4.46 -1.98
C PHE A 54 16.15 -3.96 -1.52
N ALA A 55 16.37 -3.80 -0.21
CA ALA A 55 17.65 -3.34 0.31
C ALA A 55 18.81 -4.31 0.06
N TYR A 56 18.53 -5.62 -0.02
CA TYR A 56 19.58 -6.66 -0.12
C TYR A 56 19.70 -7.31 -1.51
N LEU A 57 18.62 -7.38 -2.30
CA LEU A 57 18.53 -8.22 -3.50
C LEU A 57 18.55 -7.43 -4.82
N ILE A 58 18.97 -6.16 -4.84
CA ILE A 58 19.02 -5.37 -6.07
C ILE A 58 20.35 -5.60 -6.81
N HIS A 59 20.46 -6.72 -7.51
CA HIS A 59 21.65 -7.02 -8.32
C HIS A 59 21.30 -7.20 -9.81
N SER A 60 20.03 -7.52 -10.15
CA SER A 60 19.57 -7.81 -11.51
C SER A 60 18.25 -7.09 -11.81
N ILE A 61 18.03 -6.73 -13.10
CA ILE A 61 16.78 -6.14 -13.57
C ILE A 61 15.56 -7.05 -13.33
N TRP A 62 15.76 -8.37 -13.39
CA TRP A 62 14.71 -9.34 -13.15
C TRP A 62 14.31 -9.43 -11.67
N GLU A 63 15.28 -9.29 -10.77
CA GLU A 63 15.02 -9.19 -9.32
C GLU A 63 14.22 -7.93 -9.01
N ILE A 64 14.60 -6.79 -9.59
CA ILE A 64 13.86 -5.54 -9.47
C ILE A 64 12.43 -5.71 -9.99
N ALA A 65 12.23 -6.31 -11.16
CA ALA A 65 10.92 -6.54 -11.75
C ALA A 65 10.04 -7.41 -10.86
N PHE A 66 10.58 -8.48 -10.32
CA PHE A 66 9.88 -9.39 -9.43
C PHE A 66 9.50 -8.72 -8.11
N LEU A 67 10.44 -8.03 -7.45
CA LEU A 67 10.20 -7.32 -6.21
C LEU A 67 9.21 -6.16 -6.41
N LEU A 68 9.27 -5.48 -7.55
CA LEU A 68 8.32 -4.43 -7.92
C LEU A 68 6.90 -4.99 -8.07
N GLY A 69 6.75 -6.17 -8.69
CA GLY A 69 5.48 -6.87 -8.77
C GLY A 69 4.91 -7.20 -7.38
N ILE A 70 5.74 -7.73 -6.48
CA ILE A 70 5.40 -7.99 -5.07
C ILE A 70 4.96 -6.70 -4.38
N PHE A 71 5.73 -5.63 -4.54
CA PHE A 71 5.40 -4.33 -3.97
C PHE A 71 4.04 -3.82 -4.46
N PHE A 72 3.77 -3.85 -5.76
CA PHE A 72 2.50 -3.37 -6.31
C PHE A 72 1.29 -4.17 -5.83
N ILE A 73 1.42 -5.47 -5.57
CA ILE A 73 0.33 -6.25 -4.99
C ILE A 73 -0.04 -5.68 -3.61
N GLY A 74 0.91 -5.57 -2.70
CA GLY A 74 0.67 -5.06 -1.34
C GLY A 74 0.21 -3.60 -1.34
N PHE A 75 0.84 -2.76 -2.16
CA PHE A 75 0.53 -1.35 -2.29
C PHE A 75 -0.91 -1.12 -2.78
N ASN A 76 -1.32 -1.77 -3.88
CA ASN A 76 -2.68 -1.61 -4.42
C ASN A 76 -3.75 -2.11 -3.44
N VAL A 77 -3.49 -3.20 -2.71
CA VAL A 77 -4.42 -3.66 -1.66
C VAL A 77 -4.57 -2.61 -0.56
N LEU A 78 -3.48 -1.99 -0.10
CA LEU A 78 -3.56 -0.92 0.91
C LEU A 78 -4.24 0.33 0.38
N GLU A 79 -3.93 0.75 -0.86
CA GLU A 79 -4.58 1.90 -1.53
C GLU A 79 -6.10 1.73 -1.62
N ALA A 80 -6.60 0.52 -1.84
CA ALA A 80 -8.03 0.24 -1.85
C ALA A 80 -8.62 0.10 -0.44
N THR A 81 -7.87 -0.49 0.49
CA THR A 81 -8.35 -0.83 1.84
C THR A 81 -8.44 0.40 2.74
N LEU A 82 -7.46 1.31 2.68
CA LEU A 82 -7.38 2.45 3.60
C LEU A 82 -8.55 3.43 3.46
N PRO A 83 -8.90 3.95 2.27
CA PRO A 83 -10.04 4.85 2.13
C PRO A 83 -11.37 4.16 2.44
N ASN A 84 -11.50 2.86 2.14
CA ASN A 84 -12.65 2.06 2.56
C ASN A 84 -12.77 2.01 4.10
N LEU A 85 -11.67 1.77 4.79
CA LEU A 85 -11.63 1.74 6.25
C LEU A 85 -11.99 3.12 6.86
N VAL A 86 -11.43 4.21 6.33
CA VAL A 86 -11.75 5.58 6.72
C VAL A 86 -13.25 5.86 6.55
N SER A 87 -13.84 5.47 5.41
CA SER A 87 -15.26 5.69 5.14
C SER A 87 -16.19 4.88 6.04
N ARG A 88 -15.74 3.75 6.58
CA ARG A 88 -16.49 2.91 7.52
C ARG A 88 -16.46 3.44 8.95
N ILE A 89 -15.33 4.03 9.35
CA ILE A 89 -15.14 4.58 10.69
C ILE A 89 -15.82 5.94 10.82
N ALA A 90 -15.83 6.74 9.74
CA ALA A 90 -16.41 8.07 9.75
C ALA A 90 -17.94 8.04 9.84
N PRO A 91 -18.56 8.95 10.63
CA PRO A 91 -20.01 9.17 10.62
C PRO A 91 -20.52 9.44 9.21
N ALA A 92 -21.74 9.00 8.89
CA ALA A 92 -22.31 9.12 7.53
C ALA A 92 -22.33 10.58 7.02
N ALA A 93 -22.59 11.54 7.90
CA ALA A 93 -22.62 12.97 7.56
C ALA A 93 -21.22 13.54 7.22
N ASP A 94 -20.14 12.97 7.81
CA ASP A 94 -18.78 13.52 7.72
C ASP A 94 -17.84 12.71 6.85
N ARG A 95 -18.33 11.68 6.14
CA ARG A 95 -17.51 10.80 5.29
C ARG A 95 -16.70 11.56 4.25
N GLY A 96 -17.32 12.57 3.62
CA GLY A 96 -16.62 13.40 2.64
C GLY A 96 -15.46 14.18 3.25
N LEU A 97 -15.67 14.76 4.42
CA LEU A 97 -14.63 15.46 5.17
C LEU A 97 -13.48 14.50 5.58
N ALA A 98 -13.82 13.34 6.13
CA ALA A 98 -12.84 12.34 6.55
C ALA A 98 -11.96 11.86 5.38
N LEU A 99 -12.55 11.59 4.23
CA LEU A 99 -11.81 11.23 3.03
C LEU A 99 -10.97 12.39 2.48
N GLY A 100 -11.47 13.63 2.58
CA GLY A 100 -10.71 14.83 2.24
C GLY A 100 -9.45 14.99 3.09
N VAL A 101 -9.57 14.82 4.42
CA VAL A 101 -8.44 14.84 5.35
C VAL A 101 -7.46 13.69 5.06
N TYR A 102 -7.97 12.49 4.82
CA TYR A 102 -7.16 11.32 4.43
C TYR A 102 -6.32 11.62 3.17
N ASN A 103 -6.95 12.08 2.10
CA ASN A 103 -6.25 12.38 0.84
C ASN A 103 -5.23 13.51 0.99
N THR A 104 -5.55 14.54 1.78
CA THR A 104 -4.60 15.63 2.07
C THR A 104 -3.38 15.12 2.82
N THR A 105 -3.59 14.30 3.85
CA THR A 105 -2.50 13.69 4.63
C THR A 105 -1.65 12.77 3.76
N GLN A 106 -2.26 11.98 2.88
CA GLN A 106 -1.57 11.11 1.93
C GLN A 106 -0.67 11.93 0.98
N ASN A 107 -1.19 13.03 0.42
CA ASN A 107 -0.40 13.90 -0.47
C ASN A 107 0.76 14.59 0.26
N ILE A 108 0.56 15.04 1.49
CA ILE A 108 1.64 15.58 2.33
C ILE A 108 2.70 14.49 2.57
N GLY A 109 2.27 13.27 2.91
CA GLY A 109 3.15 12.12 3.09
C GLY A 109 3.96 11.80 1.83
N LEU A 110 3.34 11.86 0.65
CA LEU A 110 4.01 11.64 -0.63
C LEU A 110 5.09 12.70 -0.90
N PHE A 111 4.77 13.97 -0.66
CA PHE A 111 5.72 15.07 -0.82
C PHE A 111 6.91 14.95 0.15
N VAL A 112 6.64 14.76 1.44
CA VAL A 112 7.67 14.62 2.48
C VAL A 112 8.51 13.37 2.23
N GLY A 113 7.87 12.24 1.89
CA GLY A 113 8.54 10.99 1.57
C GLY A 113 9.48 11.12 0.36
N GLY A 114 9.06 11.80 -0.69
CA GLY A 114 9.89 12.07 -1.86
C GLY A 114 11.10 12.95 -1.54
N ALA A 115 10.90 14.03 -0.78
CA ALA A 115 11.97 14.93 -0.36
C ALA A 115 12.99 14.22 0.55
N LEU A 116 12.53 13.51 1.58
CA LEU A 116 13.39 12.76 2.48
C LEU A 116 14.09 11.59 1.77
N GLY A 117 13.38 10.85 0.93
CA GLY A 117 13.96 9.74 0.15
C GLY A 117 15.06 10.23 -0.78
N GLY A 118 14.87 11.37 -1.46
CA GLY A 118 15.90 12.01 -2.28
C GLY A 118 17.13 12.41 -1.47
N ALA A 119 16.94 13.06 -0.32
CA ALA A 119 18.03 13.47 0.55
C ALA A 119 18.81 12.28 1.12
N ILE A 120 18.10 11.23 1.59
CA ILE A 120 18.71 9.99 2.10
C ILE A 120 19.51 9.30 1.00
N SER A 121 18.93 9.17 -0.19
CA SER A 121 19.61 8.53 -1.33
C SER A 121 20.90 9.26 -1.72
N GLN A 122 20.92 10.60 -1.66
CA GLN A 122 22.11 11.40 -1.98
C GLN A 122 23.22 11.24 -0.94
N HIS A 123 22.90 11.10 0.34
CA HIS A 123 23.89 11.11 1.42
C HIS A 123 24.32 9.69 1.86
N PHE A 124 23.43 8.72 1.78
CA PHE A 124 23.63 7.38 2.32
C PHE A 124 23.47 6.25 1.27
N GLY A 125 23.17 6.63 0.03
CA GLY A 125 22.93 5.67 -1.04
C GLY A 125 21.47 5.18 -1.15
N PRO A 126 21.10 4.57 -2.29
CA PRO A 126 19.73 4.14 -2.56
C PRO A 126 19.25 3.01 -1.63
N GLU A 127 20.14 2.15 -1.15
CA GLU A 127 19.79 1.06 -0.24
C GLU A 127 19.27 1.59 1.10
N ALA A 128 19.82 2.71 1.59
CA ALA A 128 19.40 3.35 2.83
C ALA A 128 17.92 3.78 2.80
N VAL A 129 17.41 4.17 1.64
CA VAL A 129 16.00 4.54 1.47
C VAL A 129 15.10 3.35 1.78
N PHE A 130 15.43 2.17 1.29
CA PHE A 130 14.63 0.95 1.54
C PHE A 130 14.65 0.54 3.01
N PHE A 131 15.78 0.69 3.71
CA PHE A 131 15.85 0.45 5.16
C PHE A 131 14.97 1.43 5.95
N VAL A 132 14.99 2.72 5.59
CA VAL A 132 14.15 3.73 6.23
C VAL A 132 12.67 3.44 5.96
N CYS A 133 12.30 3.06 4.73
CA CYS A 133 10.94 2.63 4.40
C CYS A 133 10.53 1.39 5.21
N ALA A 134 11.38 0.37 5.30
CA ALA A 134 11.11 -0.84 6.09
C ALA A 134 10.90 -0.50 7.57
N PHE A 135 11.71 0.40 8.14
CA PHE A 135 11.56 0.86 9.52
C PHE A 135 10.25 1.63 9.74
N ALA A 136 9.89 2.54 8.83
CA ALA A 136 8.61 3.25 8.89
C ALA A 136 7.42 2.28 8.81
N MET A 137 7.50 1.27 7.93
CA MET A 137 6.49 0.22 7.82
C MET A 137 6.38 -0.64 9.09
N LEU A 138 7.49 -0.92 9.78
CA LEU A 138 7.47 -1.62 11.07
C LEU A 138 6.76 -0.80 12.15
N ILE A 139 7.00 0.51 12.22
CA ILE A 139 6.28 1.39 13.14
C ILE A 139 4.78 1.37 12.83
N TRP A 140 4.43 1.48 11.54
CA TRP A 140 3.03 1.40 11.13
C TRP A 140 2.41 0.04 11.45
N PHE A 141 3.11 -1.05 11.19
CA PHE A 141 2.68 -2.40 11.55
C PHE A 141 2.40 -2.51 13.05
N ALA A 142 3.32 -2.07 13.90
CA ALA A 142 3.16 -2.08 15.35
C ALA A 142 1.95 -1.24 15.81
N SER A 143 1.77 -0.04 15.23
CA SER A 143 0.63 0.84 15.57
C SER A 143 -0.73 0.26 15.13
N SER A 144 -0.73 -0.58 14.09
CA SER A 144 -1.95 -1.19 13.55
C SER A 144 -2.64 -2.16 14.53
N PHE A 145 -1.93 -2.70 15.52
CA PHE A 145 -2.50 -3.64 16.50
C PHE A 145 -3.54 -2.99 17.42
N GLY A 146 -3.53 -1.66 17.57
CA GLY A 146 -4.56 -0.92 18.27
C GLY A 146 -5.88 -0.75 17.52
N LEU A 147 -5.92 -1.03 16.21
CA LEU A 147 -7.12 -0.90 15.39
C LEU A 147 -8.04 -2.11 15.57
N GLN A 148 -9.33 -1.82 15.73
CA GLN A 148 -10.38 -2.84 15.77
C GLN A 148 -11.12 -2.86 14.43
N GLU A 149 -11.68 -4.03 14.08
CA GLU A 149 -12.49 -4.18 12.88
C GLU A 149 -13.76 -3.33 13.01
N PRO A 150 -14.03 -2.38 12.11
CA PRO A 150 -15.24 -1.58 12.17
C PRO A 150 -16.47 -2.43 11.88
N ALA A 151 -17.56 -2.20 12.62
CA ALA A 151 -18.84 -2.83 12.36
C ALA A 151 -19.29 -2.57 10.92
N ARG A 152 -20.02 -3.53 10.33
CA ARG A 152 -20.69 -3.27 9.04
C ARG A 152 -21.66 -2.10 9.21
N PRO A 153 -21.72 -1.17 8.26
CA PRO A 153 -22.87 -0.28 8.17
C PRO A 153 -24.11 -1.17 8.10
N ASN A 154 -25.05 -1.01 9.05
CA ASN A 154 -26.35 -1.68 8.96
C ASN A 154 -26.96 -1.29 7.61
N ARG A 155 -27.07 -2.24 6.68
CA ARG A 155 -28.01 -2.08 5.56
C ARG A 155 -29.38 -2.14 6.17
N GLU A 156 -30.09 -1.05 6.19
CA GLU A 156 -31.50 -1.10 6.51
C GLU A 156 -32.19 -2.05 5.55
N PRO A 157 -33.01 -3.01 6.03
CA PRO A 157 -33.72 -3.92 5.16
C PRO A 157 -34.77 -3.09 4.38
N GLY A 158 -34.47 -2.70 3.16
CA GLY A 158 -35.40 -1.95 2.30
C GLY A 158 -34.81 -0.91 1.36
N GLU A 159 -33.50 -0.59 1.39
CA GLU A 159 -32.91 0.33 0.44
C GLU A 159 -32.66 -0.35 -0.91
N VAL A 160 -33.74 -0.44 -1.69
CA VAL A 160 -33.70 -0.81 -3.11
C VAL A 160 -33.12 0.39 -3.87
N ILE A 161 -32.00 0.17 -4.50
CA ILE A 161 -31.36 1.12 -5.42
C ILE A 161 -32.41 1.52 -6.48
N LYS A 162 -32.88 2.74 -6.44
CA LYS A 162 -33.59 3.40 -7.53
C LYS A 162 -32.61 3.99 -8.52
#